data_1620e08dd8a9f604a5c84e5fc2a77046
#
_entry.id   1620e08dd8a9f604a5c84e5fc2a77046
#
_cell.length_a   1.000
_cell.length_b   1.000
_cell.length_c   1.000
_cell.angle_alpha   90.00
_cell.angle_beta   90.00
_cell.angle_gamma   90.00
#
_symmetry.space_group_name_H-M   'P 1'
#
loop_
_entity.id
_entity.type
_entity.pdbx_description
1 polymer ?
#
loop_
_entity_poly.entity_id
_entity_poly.type
_entity_poly.pdbx_seq_one_letter_code
_entity_poly.pdbx_strand_id
1 'polypeptide(L)'
;MNNLELERLLNEKLSTDRINDYAPNGLQVEGKAEIKKIITGVTASQALIDYAVAQQADAVLVHHGYFWKSENPCIRGMKGKRIKTLLVNDINLYGYHLPLDVHPKLGNNAKLAQLLGISDLQPLENSSTSIPVWGTLKDPVTAEEFAQRIEQVLQRKPLICTENGPHLIRKVGICTGGGQGY
;
A
#
# COMPACT_ATOMS: atom_id res chain seq x y z
N MET A 1 -20.99 -7.85 -8.17
CA MET A 1 -20.68 -8.33 -6.81
C MET A 1 -21.26 -7.33 -5.82
N ASN A 2 -21.77 -7.79 -4.68
CA ASN A 2 -22.22 -6.89 -3.62
C ASN A 2 -21.03 -6.22 -2.94
N ASN A 3 -21.21 -4.99 -2.45
CA ASN A 3 -20.15 -4.19 -1.81
C ASN A 3 -19.59 -4.84 -0.53
N LEU A 4 -20.45 -5.39 0.34
CA LEU A 4 -20.02 -6.08 1.57
C LEU A 4 -19.40 -7.46 1.25
N GLU A 5 -19.83 -8.11 0.17
CA GLU A 5 -19.20 -9.34 -0.31
C GLU A 5 -17.78 -9.08 -0.82
N LEU A 6 -17.57 -7.96 -1.54
CA LEU A 6 -16.24 -7.51 -1.96
C LEU A 6 -15.34 -7.21 -0.76
N GLU A 7 -15.85 -6.50 0.24
CA GLU A 7 -15.11 -6.24 1.48
C GLU A 7 -14.67 -7.54 2.15
N ARG A 8 -15.60 -8.49 2.34
CA ARG A 8 -15.29 -9.80 2.93
C ARG A 8 -14.20 -10.53 2.16
N LEU A 9 -14.30 -10.56 0.83
CA LEU A 9 -13.29 -11.18 -0.05
C LEU A 9 -11.90 -10.54 0.13
N LEU A 10 -11.84 -9.21 0.16
CA LEU A 10 -10.58 -8.49 0.32
C LEU A 10 -10.00 -8.66 1.73
N ASN A 11 -10.84 -8.62 2.76
CA ASN A 11 -10.44 -8.85 4.16
C ASN A 11 -9.84 -10.25 4.34
N GLU A 12 -10.48 -11.27 3.79
CA GLU A 12 -9.98 -12.65 3.82
C GLU A 12 -8.66 -12.76 3.04
N LYS A 13 -8.60 -12.18 1.84
CA LYS A 13 -7.41 -12.22 0.99
C LYS A 13 -6.21 -11.57 1.63
N LEU A 14 -6.39 -10.44 2.31
CA LEU A 14 -5.35 -9.66 2.94
C LEU A 14 -5.14 -10.02 4.42
N SER A 15 -5.96 -10.92 4.99
CA SER A 15 -5.90 -11.32 6.40
C SER A 15 -5.93 -10.13 7.35
N THR A 16 -6.83 -9.20 7.14
CA THR A 16 -6.90 -7.92 7.86
C THR A 16 -7.08 -8.07 9.36
N ASP A 17 -7.72 -9.15 9.80
CA ASP A 17 -7.92 -9.53 11.20
C ASP A 17 -6.63 -9.82 11.96
N ARG A 18 -5.54 -10.12 11.26
CA ARG A 18 -4.23 -10.46 11.84
C ARG A 18 -3.30 -9.27 11.96
N ILE A 19 -3.64 -8.16 11.34
CA ILE A 19 -2.75 -6.99 11.24
C ILE A 19 -3.32 -5.84 12.07
N ASN A 20 -2.60 -5.46 13.12
CA ASN A 20 -2.95 -4.26 13.88
C ASN A 20 -2.50 -3.01 13.11
N ASP A 21 -3.46 -2.14 12.78
CA ASP A 21 -3.23 -0.94 11.97
C ASP A 21 -3.72 0.32 12.68
N TYR A 22 -3.19 1.46 12.29
CA TYR A 22 -3.63 2.77 12.74
C TYR A 22 -4.54 3.48 11.72
N ALA A 23 -4.95 2.77 10.69
CA ALA A 23 -6.00 3.14 9.73
C ALA A 23 -7.06 2.02 9.68
N PRO A 24 -8.34 2.33 9.50
CA PRO A 24 -9.35 1.31 9.28
C PRO A 24 -9.14 0.65 7.92
N ASN A 25 -9.10 -0.69 7.92
CA ASN A 25 -9.02 -1.48 6.70
C ASN A 25 -10.41 -1.98 6.31
N GLY A 26 -10.77 -1.91 5.04
CA GLY A 26 -12.07 -2.32 4.52
C GLY A 26 -12.85 -1.19 3.86
N LEU A 27 -14.19 -1.30 3.89
CA LEU A 27 -15.12 -0.31 3.35
C LEU A 27 -15.19 0.92 4.27
N GLN A 28 -14.58 2.02 3.84
CA GLN A 28 -14.48 3.26 4.62
C GLN A 28 -15.62 4.24 4.34
N VAL A 29 -16.13 4.27 3.12
CA VAL A 29 -17.29 5.06 2.71
C VAL A 29 -18.19 4.16 1.89
N GLU A 30 -19.41 3.95 2.36
CA GLU A 30 -20.39 3.13 1.66
C GLU A 30 -21.12 3.92 0.58
N GLY A 31 -21.22 3.34 -0.61
CA GLY A 31 -22.00 3.81 -1.74
C GLY A 31 -23.03 2.76 -2.17
N LYS A 32 -23.22 2.58 -3.49
CA LYS A 32 -24.19 1.61 -4.01
C LYS A 32 -23.80 0.17 -3.65
N ALA A 33 -24.84 -0.68 -3.51
CA ALA A 33 -24.67 -2.07 -3.13
C ALA A 33 -24.03 -2.94 -4.21
N GLU A 34 -24.31 -2.65 -5.50
CA GLU A 34 -23.78 -3.44 -6.62
C GLU A 34 -22.52 -2.81 -7.20
N ILE A 35 -21.43 -3.58 -7.28
CA ILE A 35 -20.15 -3.15 -7.84
C ILE A 35 -19.85 -3.93 -9.12
N LYS A 36 -19.63 -3.17 -10.20
CA LYS A 36 -19.23 -3.67 -11.54
C LYS A 36 -17.90 -3.08 -11.97
N LYS A 37 -17.62 -1.81 -11.59
CA LYS A 37 -16.43 -1.07 -12.00
C LYS A 37 -15.68 -0.51 -10.81
N ILE A 38 -14.42 -0.87 -10.69
CA ILE A 38 -13.52 -0.42 -9.62
C ILE A 38 -12.39 0.39 -10.25
N ILE A 39 -12.11 1.55 -9.68
CA ILE A 39 -10.90 2.33 -9.95
C ILE A 39 -9.91 2.10 -8.80
N THR A 40 -8.67 1.83 -9.13
CA THR A 40 -7.61 1.65 -8.12
C THR A 40 -6.65 2.83 -8.11
N GLY A 41 -6.09 3.11 -6.94
CA GLY A 41 -5.06 4.13 -6.77
C GLY A 41 -4.30 3.95 -5.47
N VAL A 42 -3.25 4.74 -5.27
CA VAL A 42 -2.46 4.66 -4.03
C VAL A 42 -3.14 5.46 -2.92
N THR A 43 -3.53 6.69 -3.19
CA THR A 43 -4.11 7.60 -2.19
C THR A 43 -5.46 8.12 -2.67
N ALA A 44 -6.46 8.14 -1.79
CA ALA A 44 -7.80 8.68 -2.06
C ALA A 44 -7.74 10.23 -2.19
N SER A 45 -7.03 10.72 -3.20
CA SER A 45 -6.91 12.14 -3.54
C SER A 45 -8.17 12.64 -4.24
N GLN A 46 -8.39 13.97 -4.25
CA GLN A 46 -9.51 14.55 -4.99
C GLN A 46 -9.44 14.18 -6.48
N ALA A 47 -8.23 14.23 -7.07
CA ALA A 47 -8.05 13.90 -8.49
C ALA A 47 -8.44 12.44 -8.82
N LEU A 48 -8.11 11.47 -7.94
CA LEU A 48 -8.52 10.09 -8.12
C LEU A 48 -10.04 9.94 -8.03
N ILE A 49 -10.66 10.63 -7.07
CA ILE A 49 -12.13 10.60 -6.88
C ILE A 49 -12.83 11.25 -8.08
N ASP A 50 -12.36 12.40 -8.53
CA ASP A 50 -12.93 13.10 -9.70
C ASP A 50 -12.80 12.23 -10.96
N TYR A 51 -11.67 11.52 -11.12
CA TYR A 51 -11.49 10.54 -12.18
C TYR A 51 -12.48 9.37 -12.07
N ALA A 52 -12.69 8.83 -10.86
CA ALA A 52 -13.63 7.75 -10.62
C ALA A 52 -15.08 8.17 -10.97
N VAL A 53 -15.47 9.40 -10.62
CA VAL A 53 -16.77 10.00 -11.01
C VAL A 53 -16.88 10.08 -12.53
N ALA A 54 -15.87 10.64 -13.20
CA ALA A 54 -15.87 10.77 -14.67
C ALA A 54 -15.93 9.41 -15.38
N GLN A 55 -15.36 8.38 -14.77
CA GLN A 55 -15.40 7.01 -15.28
C GLN A 55 -16.67 6.25 -14.85
N GLN A 56 -17.60 6.86 -14.12
CA GLN A 56 -18.81 6.21 -13.59
C GLN A 56 -18.45 4.94 -12.80
N ALA A 57 -17.43 5.01 -11.96
CA ALA A 57 -17.01 3.90 -11.13
C ALA A 57 -18.00 3.66 -9.98
N ASP A 58 -18.12 2.40 -9.57
CA ASP A 58 -18.95 1.99 -8.44
C ASP A 58 -18.14 1.98 -7.14
N ALA A 59 -16.81 1.83 -7.26
CA ALA A 59 -15.89 1.81 -6.13
C ALA A 59 -14.52 2.36 -6.49
N VAL A 60 -13.86 2.89 -5.45
CA VAL A 60 -12.43 3.24 -5.44
C VAL A 60 -11.75 2.37 -4.40
N LEU A 61 -10.65 1.71 -4.79
CA LEU A 61 -9.82 0.88 -3.92
C LEU A 61 -8.44 1.52 -3.81
N VAL A 62 -8.02 1.84 -2.59
CA VAL A 62 -6.76 2.55 -2.32
C VAL A 62 -5.96 1.90 -1.19
N HIS A 63 -4.68 2.26 -1.13
CA HIS A 63 -3.82 1.98 0.00
C HIS A 63 -3.99 3.03 1.11
N HIS A 64 -3.95 4.31 0.78
CA HIS A 64 -4.16 5.40 1.72
C HIS A 64 -5.58 5.98 1.59
N GLY A 65 -6.46 5.53 2.46
CA GLY A 65 -7.81 6.05 2.60
C GLY A 65 -7.91 7.21 3.60
N TYR A 66 -8.95 7.16 4.44
CA TYR A 66 -9.27 8.17 5.45
C TYR A 66 -9.35 7.55 6.86
N PHE A 67 -9.69 8.40 7.84
CA PHE A 67 -9.96 8.01 9.23
C PHE A 67 -8.75 7.44 9.98
N TRP A 68 -7.58 8.04 9.77
CA TRP A 68 -6.37 7.69 10.51
C TRP A 68 -6.55 7.92 12.02
N LYS A 69 -6.00 7.06 12.85
CA LYS A 69 -6.14 7.09 14.31
C LYS A 69 -5.80 8.46 14.95
N SER A 70 -4.84 9.18 14.40
CA SER A 70 -4.41 10.51 14.86
C SER A 70 -5.12 11.67 14.13
N GLU A 71 -5.99 11.39 13.17
CA GLU A 71 -6.66 12.40 12.37
C GLU A 71 -7.85 12.99 13.13
N ASN A 72 -8.10 14.29 12.94
CA ASN A 72 -9.32 14.91 13.47
C ASN A 72 -10.56 14.20 12.88
N PRO A 73 -11.47 13.67 13.73
CA PRO A 73 -12.63 12.93 13.27
C PRO A 73 -13.66 13.79 12.52
N CYS A 74 -13.61 15.13 12.66
CA CYS A 74 -14.55 16.02 11.99
C CYS A 74 -14.39 15.97 10.47
N ILE A 75 -15.53 15.78 9.79
CA ILE A 75 -15.60 15.75 8.32
C ILE A 75 -15.75 17.19 7.80
N ARG A 76 -14.62 17.86 7.55
CA ARG A 76 -14.57 19.26 7.09
C ARG A 76 -13.37 19.51 6.17
N GLY A 77 -13.35 20.65 5.50
CA GLY A 77 -12.25 21.04 4.61
C GLY A 77 -12.04 20.04 3.46
N MET A 78 -10.78 19.71 3.19
CA MET A 78 -10.42 18.80 2.12
C MET A 78 -11.03 17.39 2.28
N LYS A 79 -10.98 16.83 3.49
CA LYS A 79 -11.60 15.52 3.79
C LYS A 79 -13.10 15.56 3.55
N GLY A 80 -13.77 16.61 4.04
CA GLY A 80 -15.21 16.80 3.84
C GLY A 80 -15.59 16.88 2.36
N LYS A 81 -14.81 17.60 1.54
CA LYS A 81 -15.05 17.69 0.10
C LYS A 81 -14.93 16.32 -0.57
N ARG A 82 -13.90 15.56 -0.26
CA ARG A 82 -13.65 14.22 -0.83
C ARG A 82 -14.75 13.24 -0.45
N ILE A 83 -15.10 13.15 0.82
CA ILE A 83 -16.17 12.26 1.33
C ILE A 83 -17.52 12.66 0.71
N LYS A 84 -17.82 13.96 0.65
CA LYS A 84 -19.04 14.44 -0.01
C LYS A 84 -19.11 14.02 -1.47
N THR A 85 -18.00 14.12 -2.21
CA THR A 85 -17.97 13.71 -3.63
C THR A 85 -18.25 12.22 -3.77
N LEU A 86 -17.72 11.35 -2.90
CA LEU A 86 -18.03 9.92 -2.89
C LEU A 86 -19.51 9.66 -2.61
N LEU A 87 -20.05 10.26 -1.55
CA LEU A 87 -21.44 10.03 -1.11
C LEU A 87 -22.46 10.49 -2.13
N VAL A 88 -22.32 11.67 -2.74
CA VAL A 88 -23.29 12.18 -3.73
C VAL A 88 -23.26 11.45 -5.06
N ASN A 89 -22.20 10.68 -5.31
CA ASN A 89 -22.07 9.85 -6.52
C ASN A 89 -22.23 8.34 -6.22
N ASP A 90 -22.65 7.97 -5.03
CA ASP A 90 -22.82 6.57 -4.57
C ASP A 90 -21.60 5.69 -4.82
N ILE A 91 -20.38 6.23 -4.66
CA ILE A 91 -19.11 5.53 -4.89
C ILE A 91 -18.61 4.97 -3.56
N ASN A 92 -18.36 3.66 -3.51
CA ASN A 92 -17.73 3.01 -2.39
C ASN A 92 -16.24 3.36 -2.32
N LEU A 93 -15.70 3.59 -1.11
CA LEU A 93 -14.26 3.71 -0.88
C LEU A 93 -13.77 2.56 0.00
N TYR A 94 -12.85 1.77 -0.54
CA TYR A 94 -12.11 0.75 0.21
C TYR A 94 -10.68 1.23 0.44
N GLY A 95 -10.22 1.12 1.68
CA GLY A 95 -8.82 1.38 2.04
C GLY A 95 -8.18 0.14 2.64
N TYR A 96 -6.99 -0.24 2.16
CA TYR A 96 -6.19 -1.33 2.73
C TYR A 96 -4.74 -0.88 2.89
N HIS A 97 -4.33 -0.65 4.13
CA HIS A 97 -3.04 -0.09 4.48
C HIS A 97 -2.02 -1.18 4.86
N LEU A 98 -1.67 -1.35 6.12
CA LEU A 98 -0.65 -2.32 6.54
C LEU A 98 -0.92 -3.77 6.08
N PRO A 99 -2.17 -4.27 6.04
CA PRO A 99 -2.42 -5.60 5.48
C PRO A 99 -1.94 -5.77 4.05
N LEU A 100 -2.01 -4.71 3.23
CA LEU A 100 -1.47 -4.74 1.88
C LEU A 100 0.07 -4.66 1.89
N ASP A 101 0.69 -3.88 2.80
CA ASP A 101 2.15 -3.81 2.88
C ASP A 101 2.79 -5.16 3.21
N VAL A 102 2.22 -5.89 4.17
CA VAL A 102 2.80 -7.13 4.69
C VAL A 102 2.40 -8.39 3.91
N HIS A 103 1.44 -8.31 2.98
CA HIS A 103 0.98 -9.49 2.27
C HIS A 103 2.12 -10.16 1.47
N PRO A 104 2.41 -11.48 1.70
CA PRO A 104 3.66 -12.10 1.23
C PRO A 104 3.79 -12.23 -0.30
N LYS A 105 2.69 -12.09 -1.05
CA LYS A 105 2.69 -12.21 -2.52
C LYS A 105 2.20 -10.96 -3.24
N LEU A 106 1.20 -10.28 -2.68
CA LEU A 106 0.55 -9.12 -3.30
C LEU A 106 1.04 -7.80 -2.69
N GLY A 107 1.68 -7.86 -1.53
CA GLY A 107 2.08 -6.72 -0.74
C GLY A 107 3.13 -5.84 -1.39
N ASN A 108 3.18 -4.60 -0.95
CA ASN A 108 4.11 -3.60 -1.47
C ASN A 108 5.58 -4.05 -1.30
N ASN A 109 5.94 -4.57 -0.12
CA ASN A 109 7.29 -5.10 0.12
C ASN A 109 7.61 -6.29 -0.81
N ALA A 110 6.68 -7.24 -0.95
CA ALA A 110 6.87 -8.42 -1.78
C ALA A 110 7.00 -8.05 -3.28
N LYS A 111 6.21 -7.08 -3.75
CA LYS A 111 6.27 -6.61 -5.13
C LYS A 111 7.55 -5.84 -5.41
N LEU A 112 7.98 -4.98 -4.49
CA LEU A 112 9.26 -4.28 -4.63
C LEU A 112 10.43 -5.26 -4.64
N ALA A 113 10.44 -6.24 -3.73
CA ALA A 113 11.45 -7.29 -3.70
C ALA A 113 11.53 -8.05 -5.04
N GLN A 114 10.37 -8.47 -5.56
CA GLN A 114 10.27 -9.16 -6.85
C GLN A 114 10.87 -8.34 -7.99
N LEU A 115 10.53 -7.04 -8.06
CA LEU A 115 11.03 -6.12 -9.09
C LEU A 115 12.56 -5.92 -8.98
N LEU A 116 13.11 -5.94 -7.77
CA LEU A 116 14.54 -5.77 -7.52
C LEU A 116 15.35 -7.08 -7.59
N GLY A 117 14.69 -8.22 -7.84
CA GLY A 117 15.34 -9.53 -7.89
C GLY A 117 15.78 -10.07 -6.54
N ILE A 118 15.03 -9.70 -5.47
CA ILE A 118 15.27 -10.16 -4.10
C ILE A 118 14.32 -11.33 -3.83
N SER A 119 14.86 -12.45 -3.36
CA SER A 119 14.13 -13.67 -3.03
C SER A 119 14.21 -14.02 -1.55
N ASP A 120 13.52 -15.09 -1.16
CA ASP A 120 13.56 -15.68 0.19
C ASP A 120 13.20 -14.70 1.30
N LEU A 121 12.11 -13.93 1.08
CA LEU A 121 11.67 -12.91 2.01
C LEU A 121 11.33 -13.49 3.38
N GLN A 122 11.87 -12.87 4.41
CA GLN A 122 11.65 -13.17 5.82
C GLN A 122 11.28 -11.89 6.58
N PRO A 123 10.52 -11.98 7.67
CA PRO A 123 10.33 -10.85 8.58
C PRO A 123 11.67 -10.29 9.06
N LEU A 124 11.81 -8.96 9.09
CA LEU A 124 13.00 -8.33 9.67
C LEU A 124 12.97 -8.35 11.20
N GLU A 125 11.77 -8.19 11.76
CA GLU A 125 11.54 -8.26 13.20
C GLU A 125 11.12 -9.70 13.58
N ASN A 126 11.29 -10.05 14.85
CA ASN A 126 10.85 -11.35 15.38
C ASN A 126 9.32 -11.39 15.59
N SER A 127 8.57 -11.13 14.50
CA SER A 127 7.11 -11.10 14.47
C SER A 127 6.62 -11.56 13.12
N SER A 128 5.57 -12.38 13.10
CA SER A 128 4.90 -12.79 11.86
C SER A 128 4.15 -11.66 11.15
N THR A 129 3.97 -10.54 11.85
CA THR A 129 3.32 -9.32 11.33
C THR A 129 4.33 -8.18 11.14
N SER A 130 5.63 -8.49 11.08
CA SER A 130 6.68 -7.50 10.78
C SER A 130 6.36 -6.78 9.47
N ILE A 131 6.36 -5.45 9.52
CA ILE A 131 6.17 -4.64 8.31
C ILE A 131 7.43 -4.69 7.46
N PRO A 132 8.66 -4.40 7.99
CA PRO A 132 9.86 -4.58 7.21
C PRO A 132 10.20 -6.05 7.01
N VAL A 133 10.72 -6.36 5.84
CA VAL A 133 11.20 -7.68 5.46
C VAL A 133 12.65 -7.61 5.01
N TRP A 134 13.33 -8.75 4.99
CA TRP A 134 14.62 -8.88 4.34
C TRP A 134 14.62 -10.08 3.41
N GLY A 135 15.50 -10.04 2.43
CA GLY A 135 15.68 -11.15 1.51
C GLY A 135 17.09 -11.18 0.91
N THR A 136 17.31 -12.03 -0.07
CA THR A 136 18.63 -12.25 -0.67
C THR A 136 18.64 -11.95 -2.15
N LEU A 137 19.74 -11.37 -2.61
CA LEU A 137 20.08 -11.30 -4.03
C LEU A 137 20.76 -12.61 -4.45
N LYS A 138 20.42 -13.11 -5.64
CA LYS A 138 21.06 -14.32 -6.20
C LYS A 138 22.58 -14.12 -6.30
N ASP A 139 22.97 -13.01 -6.91
CA ASP A 139 24.38 -12.62 -7.08
C ASP A 139 24.63 -11.34 -6.26
N PRO A 140 25.70 -11.30 -5.45
CA PRO A 140 26.08 -10.09 -4.72
C PRO A 140 26.44 -8.97 -5.69
N VAL A 141 26.08 -7.74 -5.34
CA VAL A 141 26.34 -6.54 -6.15
C VAL A 141 26.90 -5.42 -5.27
N THR A 142 27.56 -4.44 -5.88
CA THR A 142 27.98 -3.22 -5.16
C THR A 142 26.76 -2.33 -4.86
N ALA A 143 26.94 -1.37 -3.96
CA ALA A 143 25.88 -0.39 -3.63
C ALA A 143 25.49 0.44 -4.87
N GLU A 144 26.46 0.80 -5.69
CA GLU A 144 26.25 1.55 -6.92
C GLU A 144 25.44 0.76 -7.96
N GLU A 145 25.78 -0.51 -8.17
CA GLU A 145 25.03 -1.39 -9.08
C GLU A 145 23.60 -1.62 -8.57
N PHE A 146 23.41 -1.76 -7.27
CA PHE A 146 22.09 -1.90 -6.68
C PHE A 146 21.28 -0.61 -6.81
N ALA A 147 21.90 0.55 -6.59
CA ALA A 147 21.26 1.85 -6.79
C ALA A 147 20.81 2.08 -8.24
N GLN A 148 21.65 1.69 -9.22
CA GLN A 148 21.29 1.74 -10.64
C GLN A 148 20.10 0.83 -10.95
N ARG A 149 20.04 -0.36 -10.37
CA ARG A 149 18.89 -1.28 -10.49
C ARG A 149 17.61 -0.64 -9.92
N ILE A 150 17.69 -0.02 -8.74
CA ILE A 150 16.57 0.70 -8.13
C ILE A 150 16.11 1.84 -9.04
N GLU A 151 17.02 2.62 -9.58
CA GLU A 151 16.70 3.73 -10.49
C GLU A 151 15.99 3.24 -11.75
N GLN A 152 16.48 2.16 -12.35
CA GLN A 152 15.86 1.56 -13.53
C GLN A 152 14.45 1.02 -13.25
N VAL A 153 14.26 0.32 -12.12
CA VAL A 153 12.99 -0.28 -11.73
C VAL A 153 11.95 0.77 -11.35
N LEU A 154 12.35 1.76 -10.56
CA LEU A 154 11.43 2.77 -10.02
C LEU A 154 11.36 4.04 -10.87
N GLN A 155 12.15 4.14 -11.97
CA GLN A 155 12.26 5.33 -12.83
C GLN A 155 12.52 6.61 -12.04
N ARG A 156 13.25 6.47 -10.94
CA ARG A 156 13.61 7.57 -10.03
C ARG A 156 14.96 7.28 -9.38
N LYS A 157 15.85 8.27 -9.43
CA LYS A 157 17.17 8.19 -8.79
C LYS A 157 16.99 8.03 -7.26
N PRO A 158 17.56 6.98 -6.64
CA PRO A 158 17.52 6.81 -5.20
C PRO A 158 18.45 7.80 -4.50
N LEU A 159 18.13 8.14 -3.27
CA LEU A 159 19.09 8.72 -2.34
C LEU A 159 19.99 7.60 -1.83
N ILE A 160 21.30 7.78 -1.91
CA ILE A 160 22.29 6.76 -1.57
C ILE A 160 23.11 7.26 -0.38
N CYS A 161 23.30 6.37 0.60
CA CYS A 161 24.24 6.55 1.68
C CYS A 161 25.04 5.24 1.79
N THR A 162 26.32 5.26 1.39
CA THR A 162 27.17 4.07 1.26
C THR A 162 28.35 4.06 2.21
N GLU A 163 28.47 5.09 3.06
CA GLU A 163 29.56 5.19 4.02
C GLU A 163 29.50 4.02 5.01
N ASN A 164 30.64 3.33 5.15
CA ASN A 164 30.79 2.18 6.05
C ASN A 164 29.93 0.95 5.76
N GLY A 165 29.33 0.87 4.55
CA GLY A 165 28.59 -0.30 4.11
C GLY A 165 29.49 -1.46 3.66
N PRO A 166 28.92 -2.67 3.46
CA PRO A 166 29.67 -3.80 2.89
C PRO A 166 30.04 -3.52 1.44
N HIS A 167 31.19 -4.00 1.00
CA HIS A 167 31.63 -3.88 -0.39
C HIS A 167 30.67 -4.55 -1.36
N LEU A 168 30.13 -5.71 -0.99
CA LEU A 168 29.11 -6.44 -1.77
C LEU A 168 27.85 -6.65 -0.94
N ILE A 169 26.72 -6.33 -1.51
CA ILE A 169 25.38 -6.50 -0.93
C ILE A 169 24.82 -7.85 -1.41
N ARG A 170 24.46 -8.71 -0.45
CA ARG A 170 23.72 -9.95 -0.69
C ARG A 170 22.37 -9.96 0.03
N LYS A 171 22.32 -9.44 1.27
CA LYS A 171 21.10 -9.33 2.05
C LYS A 171 20.56 -7.90 1.97
N VAL A 172 19.26 -7.78 1.72
CA VAL A 172 18.60 -6.48 1.55
C VAL A 172 17.39 -6.43 2.46
N GLY A 173 17.32 -5.43 3.32
CA GLY A 173 16.11 -5.06 4.07
C GLY A 173 15.20 -4.18 3.22
N ILE A 174 13.91 -4.38 3.32
CA ILE A 174 12.89 -3.63 2.59
C ILE A 174 11.81 -3.16 3.54
N CYS A 175 11.50 -1.87 3.49
CA CYS A 175 10.32 -1.31 4.14
C CYS A 175 9.71 -0.28 3.19
N THR A 176 8.56 -0.60 2.60
CA THR A 176 7.81 0.35 1.81
C THR A 176 7.01 1.29 2.73
N GLY A 177 6.80 2.55 2.28
CA GLY A 177 6.13 3.57 3.08
C GLY A 177 7.04 4.22 4.13
N GLY A 178 6.52 4.47 5.32
CA GLY A 178 7.20 5.19 6.41
C GLY A 178 8.15 4.31 7.23
N GLY A 179 9.29 3.91 6.64
CA GLY A 179 10.27 3.00 7.25
C GLY A 179 11.27 3.62 8.24
N GLN A 180 11.19 4.91 8.50
CA GLN A 180 12.19 5.64 9.32
C GLN A 180 12.14 5.32 10.83
N GLY A 181 11.19 4.55 11.27
CA GLY A 181 11.05 4.10 12.67
C GLY A 181 11.71 2.75 12.97
N TYR A 182 12.28 2.09 11.93
CA TYR A 182 12.90 0.76 12.03
C TYR A 182 14.43 0.80 11.99
#